data_e6a9dfedb8893111b874a5d0b937d8ef
#
_entry.id   e6a9dfedb8893111b874a5d0b937d8ef
#
_cell.length_a   1.000
_cell.length_b   1.000
_cell.length_c   1.000
_cell.angle_alpha   90.00
_cell.angle_beta   90.00
_cell.angle_gamma   90.00
#
_symmetry.space_group_name_H-M   'P 1'
#
loop_
_entity.id
_entity.type
_entity.pdbx_description
1 polymer ?
#
loop_
_entity_poly.entity_id
_entity_poly.type
_entity_poly.pdbx_seq_one_letter_code
_entity_poly.pdbx_strand_id
1 'polypeptide(L)'
;MNKKTHFGFKEVDEKDKSTHVGEVFSSVAENYDIMNDAMSIGMHRLWKKILVELASISDDEMVLDIASGTGDIAKLISREYPNTKIFMTDINMDMLSEGRDRSIDESFYKNCHFCQLSGEKMPFKNRTFDLITIGFGLRNFTDKEAGLREMRRCLKQNGKLLILEFSRPTNHLFSKIYDWYSFNILPKLGALLANDSDSYQYLAESIRMHPDQEALRSMIIESGFSECKFYNLLNGVVSIHVAYEK
;
A
#
# COMPACT_ATOMS: atom_id res chain seq x y z
N MET A 1 23.43 9.24 -17.95
CA MET A 1 22.81 7.91 -18.02
C MET A 1 21.48 7.99 -17.31
N ASN A 2 20.39 7.54 -17.92
CA ASN A 2 19.11 7.47 -17.21
C ASN A 2 19.23 6.41 -16.11
N LYS A 3 18.77 6.74 -14.91
CA LYS A 3 18.71 5.80 -13.80
C LYS A 3 17.66 4.74 -14.11
N LYS A 4 17.97 3.47 -13.85
CA LYS A 4 17.09 2.33 -14.14
C LYS A 4 16.42 1.83 -12.87
N THR A 5 15.21 1.29 -13.03
CA THR A 5 14.43 0.67 -11.96
C THR A 5 13.67 -0.54 -12.51
N HIS A 6 12.90 -1.22 -11.67
CA HIS A 6 12.13 -2.40 -12.05
C HIS A 6 10.63 -2.11 -12.14
N PHE A 7 10.00 -2.60 -13.21
CA PHE A 7 8.56 -2.73 -13.36
C PHE A 7 8.25 -4.24 -13.50
N GLY A 8 7.86 -4.89 -12.41
CA GLY A 8 7.89 -6.33 -12.32
C GLY A 8 9.32 -6.84 -12.53
N PHE A 9 9.51 -7.82 -13.40
CA PHE A 9 10.83 -8.35 -13.78
C PHE A 9 11.51 -7.54 -14.91
N LYS A 10 10.81 -6.58 -15.53
CA LYS A 10 11.36 -5.76 -16.60
C LYS A 10 12.15 -4.58 -16.01
N GLU A 11 13.33 -4.29 -16.60
CA GLU A 11 14.08 -3.07 -16.33
C GLU A 11 13.54 -1.93 -17.19
N VAL A 12 13.19 -0.80 -16.55
CA VAL A 12 12.66 0.40 -17.21
C VAL A 12 13.40 1.65 -16.74
N ASP A 13 13.28 2.74 -17.47
CA ASP A 13 13.77 4.03 -17.00
C ASP A 13 12.95 4.49 -15.77
N GLU A 14 13.64 5.03 -14.76
CA GLU A 14 13.01 5.47 -13.51
C GLU A 14 11.85 6.44 -13.72
N LYS A 15 11.99 7.34 -14.69
CA LYS A 15 10.96 8.33 -15.08
C LYS A 15 9.68 7.70 -15.66
N ASP A 16 9.77 6.51 -16.24
CA ASP A 16 8.67 5.87 -16.96
C ASP A 16 7.90 4.89 -16.05
N LYS A 17 8.49 4.46 -14.91
CA LYS A 17 7.89 3.49 -14.01
C LYS A 17 6.53 3.93 -13.47
N SER A 18 6.40 5.19 -13.03
CA SER A 18 5.14 5.71 -12.50
C SER A 18 4.02 5.71 -13.53
N THR A 19 4.35 5.95 -14.80
CA THR A 19 3.40 5.88 -15.92
C THR A 19 2.91 4.44 -16.12
N HIS A 20 3.83 3.47 -16.22
CA HIS A 20 3.46 2.06 -16.38
C HIS A 20 2.64 1.54 -15.19
N VAL A 21 3.01 1.90 -13.97
CA VAL A 21 2.22 1.56 -12.77
C VAL A 21 0.83 2.20 -12.84
N GLY A 22 0.75 3.47 -13.27
CA GLY A 22 -0.51 4.18 -13.46
C GLY A 22 -1.44 3.47 -14.45
N GLU A 23 -0.91 3.04 -15.61
CA GLU A 23 -1.66 2.30 -16.62
C GLU A 23 -2.26 1.00 -16.06
N VAL A 24 -1.48 0.22 -15.29
CA VAL A 24 -1.95 -1.00 -14.61
C VAL A 24 -3.11 -0.69 -13.66
N PHE A 25 -2.98 0.33 -12.81
CA PHE A 25 -4.02 0.63 -11.83
C PHE A 25 -5.26 1.27 -12.47
N SER A 26 -5.11 2.05 -13.53
CA SER A 26 -6.25 2.58 -14.29
C SER A 26 -7.04 1.46 -14.99
N SER A 27 -6.36 0.44 -15.55
CA SER A 27 -7.05 -0.68 -16.23
C SER A 27 -7.88 -1.55 -15.27
N VAL A 28 -7.48 -1.61 -13.99
CA VAL A 28 -8.15 -2.45 -12.99
C VAL A 28 -9.02 -1.67 -12.00
N ALA A 29 -9.12 -0.34 -12.11
CA ALA A 29 -9.78 0.50 -11.10
C ALA A 29 -11.21 0.03 -10.77
N GLU A 30 -12.02 -0.23 -11.78
CA GLU A 30 -13.41 -0.74 -11.63
C GLU A 30 -13.48 -2.16 -11.05
N ASN A 31 -12.42 -2.97 -11.23
CA ASN A 31 -12.36 -4.37 -10.78
C ASN A 31 -11.34 -4.57 -9.65
N TYR A 32 -10.88 -3.49 -9.02
CA TYR A 32 -9.79 -3.51 -8.04
C TYR A 32 -10.06 -4.45 -6.85
N ASP A 33 -11.28 -4.45 -6.36
CA ASP A 33 -11.69 -5.35 -5.26
C ASP A 33 -11.64 -6.82 -5.68
N ILE A 34 -12.08 -7.14 -6.90
CA ILE A 34 -12.02 -8.51 -7.46
C ILE A 34 -10.57 -8.97 -7.57
N MET A 35 -9.68 -8.08 -8.03
CA MET A 35 -8.25 -8.36 -8.11
C MET A 35 -7.64 -8.65 -6.73
N ASN A 36 -7.95 -7.82 -5.74
CA ASN A 36 -7.49 -8.03 -4.36
C ASN A 36 -8.05 -9.33 -3.77
N ASP A 37 -9.32 -9.65 -4.04
CA ASP A 37 -9.92 -10.92 -3.62
C ASP A 37 -9.22 -12.12 -4.25
N ALA A 38 -8.95 -12.08 -5.55
CA ALA A 38 -8.22 -13.16 -6.24
C ALA A 38 -6.81 -13.34 -5.67
N MET A 39 -6.07 -12.24 -5.44
CA MET A 39 -4.71 -12.30 -4.90
C MET A 39 -4.62 -12.82 -3.47
N SER A 40 -5.60 -12.49 -2.65
CA SER A 40 -5.58 -12.75 -1.20
C SER A 40 -6.57 -13.81 -0.75
N ILE A 41 -7.33 -14.39 -1.67
CA ILE A 41 -8.48 -15.27 -1.37
C ILE A 41 -9.43 -14.56 -0.37
N GLY A 42 -9.68 -13.25 -0.60
CA GLY A 42 -10.51 -12.40 0.26
C GLY A 42 -9.89 -11.96 1.60
N MET A 43 -8.69 -12.44 1.92
CA MET A 43 -8.04 -12.18 3.22
C MET A 43 -7.58 -10.72 3.39
N HIS A 44 -7.43 -9.95 2.31
CA HIS A 44 -6.99 -8.55 2.39
C HIS A 44 -7.87 -7.70 3.31
N ARG A 45 -9.17 -7.99 3.39
CA ARG A 45 -10.11 -7.28 4.28
C ARG A 45 -9.79 -7.50 5.75
N LEU A 46 -9.43 -8.75 6.12
CA LEU A 46 -9.01 -9.06 7.48
C LEU A 46 -7.66 -8.40 7.81
N TRP A 47 -6.70 -8.44 6.88
CA TRP A 47 -5.39 -7.83 7.09
C TRP A 47 -5.48 -6.31 7.27
N LYS A 48 -6.36 -5.62 6.50
CA LYS A 48 -6.62 -4.19 6.65
C LYS A 48 -7.30 -3.87 8.00
N LYS A 49 -8.17 -4.75 8.52
CA LYS A 49 -8.71 -4.60 9.88
C LYS A 49 -7.62 -4.71 10.95
N ILE A 50 -6.77 -5.72 10.86
CA ILE A 50 -5.63 -5.89 11.79
C ILE A 50 -4.70 -4.65 11.74
N LEU A 51 -4.47 -4.09 10.55
CA LEU A 51 -3.70 -2.85 10.41
C LEU A 51 -4.34 -1.71 11.22
N VAL A 52 -5.65 -1.51 11.10
CA VAL A 52 -6.36 -0.44 11.81
C VAL A 52 -6.42 -0.69 13.32
N GLU A 53 -6.56 -1.94 13.77
CA GLU A 53 -6.43 -2.30 15.19
C GLU A 53 -5.04 -1.92 15.76
N LEU A 54 -3.96 -2.09 14.97
CA LEU A 54 -2.61 -1.68 15.35
C LEU A 54 -2.40 -0.17 15.30
N ALA A 55 -3.27 0.57 14.64
CA ALA A 55 -3.19 2.03 14.56
C ALA A 55 -3.27 2.66 15.96
N SER A 56 -4.23 2.22 16.78
CA SER A 56 -4.41 2.69 18.18
C SER A 56 -4.29 4.22 18.28
N ILE A 57 -5.08 4.92 17.45
CA ILE A 57 -5.15 6.38 17.42
C ILE A 57 -6.29 6.86 18.32
N SER A 58 -6.28 8.15 18.63
CA SER A 58 -7.37 8.83 19.30
C SER A 58 -8.28 9.53 18.29
N ASP A 59 -9.54 9.75 18.64
CA ASP A 59 -10.39 10.69 17.90
C ASP A 59 -9.71 12.09 17.86
N ASP A 60 -9.93 12.86 16.81
CA ASP A 60 -9.31 14.16 16.52
C ASP A 60 -7.87 14.12 15.96
N GLU A 61 -7.26 12.97 15.79
CA GLU A 61 -5.97 12.85 15.16
C GLU A 61 -6.04 13.05 13.63
N MET A 62 -4.89 13.36 13.04
CA MET A 62 -4.74 13.53 11.58
C MET A 62 -4.07 12.30 10.99
N VAL A 63 -4.72 11.66 10.06
CA VAL A 63 -4.24 10.45 9.36
C VAL A 63 -3.96 10.75 7.90
N LEU A 64 -2.84 10.26 7.39
CA LEU A 64 -2.51 10.23 5.98
C LEU A 64 -2.53 8.78 5.49
N ASP A 65 -3.42 8.47 4.56
CA ASP A 65 -3.48 7.19 3.87
C ASP A 65 -2.84 7.35 2.48
N ILE A 66 -1.66 6.77 2.29
CA ILE A 66 -0.84 6.91 1.08
C ILE A 66 -1.12 5.73 0.15
N ALA A 67 -1.22 6.00 -1.15
CA ALA A 67 -1.67 5.04 -2.14
C ALA A 67 -3.00 4.40 -1.68
N SER A 68 -3.93 5.26 -1.28
CA SER A 68 -5.19 4.88 -0.64
C SER A 68 -6.11 4.11 -1.57
N GLY A 69 -5.91 4.23 -2.89
CA GLY A 69 -6.73 3.58 -3.89
C GLY A 69 -8.22 3.87 -3.67
N THR A 70 -9.04 2.83 -3.62
CA THR A 70 -10.49 2.90 -3.39
C THR A 70 -10.89 3.16 -1.92
N GLY A 71 -9.92 3.38 -1.01
CA GLY A 71 -10.17 3.89 0.35
C GLY A 71 -10.54 2.86 1.42
N ASP A 72 -10.18 1.61 1.27
CA ASP A 72 -10.53 0.56 2.25
C ASP A 72 -10.00 0.86 3.67
N ILE A 73 -8.76 1.32 3.79
CA ILE A 73 -8.15 1.66 5.10
C ILE A 73 -8.81 2.92 5.66
N ALA A 74 -8.97 3.95 4.85
CA ALA A 74 -9.65 5.18 5.24
C ALA A 74 -11.08 4.92 5.73
N LYS A 75 -11.84 4.04 5.07
CA LYS A 75 -13.17 3.59 5.48
C LYS A 75 -13.17 2.92 6.86
N LEU A 76 -12.22 2.02 7.09
CA LEU A 76 -12.09 1.33 8.38
C LEU A 76 -11.76 2.32 9.50
N ILE A 77 -10.80 3.23 9.27
CA ILE A 77 -10.42 4.29 10.23
C ILE A 77 -11.60 5.21 10.51
N SER A 78 -12.31 5.68 9.48
CA SER A 78 -13.45 6.58 9.65
C SER A 78 -14.59 5.97 10.46
N ARG A 79 -14.77 4.64 10.40
CA ARG A 79 -15.78 3.92 11.19
C ARG A 79 -15.38 3.71 12.63
N GLU A 80 -14.11 3.48 12.89
CA GLU A 80 -13.58 3.22 14.22
C GLU A 80 -13.31 4.52 15.00
N TYR A 81 -12.88 5.57 14.27
CA TYR A 81 -12.49 6.89 14.80
C TYR A 81 -13.22 8.00 14.04
N PRO A 82 -14.51 8.25 14.35
CA PRO A 82 -15.39 9.08 13.51
C PRO A 82 -15.04 10.57 13.48
N ASN A 83 -14.18 11.07 14.38
CA ASN A 83 -13.75 12.48 14.39
C ASN A 83 -12.37 12.68 13.76
N THR A 84 -11.68 11.60 13.39
CA THR A 84 -10.35 11.63 12.76
C THR A 84 -10.42 12.28 11.38
N LYS A 85 -9.46 13.17 11.09
CA LYS A 85 -9.30 13.75 9.74
C LYS A 85 -8.39 12.86 8.90
N ILE A 86 -8.92 12.33 7.80
CA ILE A 86 -8.24 11.38 6.94
C ILE A 86 -7.88 12.05 5.62
N PHE A 87 -6.60 12.07 5.28
CA PHE A 87 -6.11 12.51 3.97
C PHE A 87 -5.87 11.27 3.12
N MET A 88 -6.79 11.02 2.19
CA MET A 88 -6.67 9.97 1.18
C MET A 88 -5.83 10.50 0.03
N THR A 89 -4.72 9.82 -0.28
CA THR A 89 -3.81 10.29 -1.32
C THR A 89 -3.41 9.13 -2.23
N ASP A 90 -3.39 9.41 -3.53
CA ASP A 90 -2.93 8.48 -4.53
C ASP A 90 -2.24 9.23 -5.67
N ILE A 91 -1.32 8.59 -6.37
CA ILE A 91 -0.71 9.14 -7.58
C ILE A 91 -1.64 8.97 -8.79
N ASN A 92 -2.49 7.94 -8.77
CA ASN A 92 -3.46 7.64 -9.81
C ASN A 92 -4.80 8.33 -9.51
N MET A 93 -5.22 9.20 -10.41
CA MET A 93 -6.46 9.97 -10.26
C MET A 93 -7.71 9.11 -10.39
N ASP A 94 -7.69 8.07 -11.21
CA ASP A 94 -8.85 7.20 -11.42
C ASP A 94 -9.15 6.43 -10.13
N MET A 95 -8.10 5.88 -9.49
CA MET A 95 -8.21 5.22 -8.19
C MET A 95 -8.72 6.16 -7.10
N LEU A 96 -8.22 7.40 -7.07
CA LEU A 96 -8.61 8.39 -6.08
C LEU A 96 -10.07 8.86 -6.29
N SER A 97 -10.50 8.98 -7.55
CA SER A 97 -11.88 9.34 -7.91
C SER A 97 -12.86 8.24 -7.50
N GLU A 98 -12.53 6.99 -7.78
CA GLU A 98 -13.30 5.84 -7.33
C GLU A 98 -13.40 5.79 -5.80
N GLY A 99 -12.28 6.02 -5.09
CA GLY A 99 -12.26 6.12 -3.63
C GLY A 99 -13.15 7.24 -3.09
N ARG A 100 -13.19 8.40 -3.76
CA ARG A 100 -14.07 9.52 -3.40
C ARG A 100 -15.53 9.14 -3.60
N ASP A 101 -15.91 8.62 -4.74
CA ASP A 101 -17.30 8.29 -5.05
C ASP A 101 -17.81 7.17 -4.12
N ARG A 102 -16.99 6.16 -3.87
CA ARG A 102 -17.26 5.13 -2.87
C ARG A 102 -17.41 5.70 -1.45
N SER A 103 -16.63 6.72 -1.09
CA SER A 103 -16.74 7.35 0.23
C SER A 103 -18.09 8.02 0.46
N ILE A 104 -18.71 8.55 -0.60
CA ILE A 104 -20.06 9.13 -0.59
C ILE A 104 -21.10 8.01 -0.45
N ASP A 105 -21.02 6.99 -1.30
CA ASP A 105 -21.96 5.88 -1.35
C ASP A 105 -21.97 5.09 -0.03
N GLU A 106 -20.82 4.89 0.58
CA GLU A 106 -20.67 4.14 1.83
C GLU A 106 -20.62 5.04 3.09
N SER A 107 -20.90 6.33 2.95
CA SER A 107 -21.10 7.32 4.04
C SER A 107 -19.89 7.53 4.96
N PHE A 108 -18.66 7.50 4.43
CA PHE A 108 -17.44 7.86 5.19
C PHE A 108 -16.74 9.13 4.66
N TYR A 109 -17.35 9.84 3.70
CA TYR A 109 -16.81 11.04 3.06
C TYR A 109 -16.51 12.19 4.03
N LYS A 110 -17.31 12.34 5.09
CA LYS A 110 -17.35 13.54 5.94
C LYS A 110 -15.98 13.96 6.49
N ASN A 111 -15.13 12.99 6.81
CA ASN A 111 -13.82 13.23 7.44
C ASN A 111 -12.66 13.05 6.47
N CYS A 112 -12.94 12.80 5.17
CA CYS A 112 -11.94 12.51 4.15
C CYS A 112 -11.60 13.76 3.33
N HIS A 113 -10.30 13.95 3.09
CA HIS A 113 -9.74 14.93 2.19
C HIS A 113 -8.97 14.20 1.09
N PHE A 114 -9.19 14.55 -0.17
CA PHE A 114 -8.61 13.84 -1.32
C PHE A 114 -7.53 14.69 -1.96
N CYS A 115 -6.35 14.11 -2.19
CA CYS A 115 -5.24 14.83 -2.81
C CYS A 115 -4.44 13.90 -3.74
N GLN A 116 -4.36 14.23 -5.02
CA GLN A 116 -3.47 13.54 -5.94
C GLN A 116 -2.03 13.97 -5.68
N LEU A 117 -1.17 13.02 -5.31
CA LEU A 117 0.25 13.27 -5.08
C LEU A 117 1.10 12.00 -5.18
N SER A 118 2.40 12.18 -5.35
CA SER A 118 3.38 11.10 -5.17
C SER A 118 3.79 10.99 -3.71
N GLY A 119 3.76 9.78 -3.14
CA GLY A 119 4.26 9.50 -1.80
C GLY A 119 5.78 9.70 -1.66
N GLU A 120 6.51 9.81 -2.77
CA GLU A 120 7.95 10.08 -2.80
C GLU A 120 8.30 11.57 -2.65
N LYS A 121 7.30 12.45 -2.83
CA LYS A 121 7.44 13.92 -2.68
C LYS A 121 6.10 14.53 -2.30
N MET A 122 5.87 14.73 -1.02
CA MET A 122 4.59 15.17 -0.50
C MET A 122 4.55 16.68 -0.20
N PRO A 123 3.48 17.41 -0.59
CA PRO A 123 3.35 18.86 -0.38
C PRO A 123 2.92 19.24 1.05
N PHE A 124 3.08 18.33 2.00
CA PHE A 124 2.72 18.57 3.39
C PHE A 124 3.89 19.17 4.19
N LYS A 125 3.57 19.93 5.22
CA LYS A 125 4.55 20.44 6.19
C LYS A 125 5.15 19.28 6.99
N ASN A 126 6.32 19.53 7.57
CA ASN A 126 6.92 18.59 8.52
C ASN A 126 5.98 18.42 9.73
N ARG A 127 5.96 17.23 10.30
CA ARG A 127 5.26 16.92 11.56
C ARG A 127 3.77 17.29 11.51
N THR A 128 3.08 16.84 10.48
CA THR A 128 1.65 17.15 10.25
C THR A 128 0.75 16.04 10.77
N PHE A 129 1.12 14.77 10.57
CA PHE A 129 0.24 13.63 10.79
C PHE A 129 0.61 12.85 12.05
N ASP A 130 -0.39 12.36 12.75
CA ASP A 130 -0.26 11.47 13.91
C ASP A 130 -0.04 10.03 13.46
N LEU A 131 -0.72 9.64 12.39
CA LEU A 131 -0.61 8.33 11.76
C LEU A 131 -0.42 8.48 10.24
N ILE A 132 0.47 7.66 9.69
CA ILE A 132 0.55 7.43 8.25
C ILE A 132 0.32 5.94 7.98
N THR A 133 -0.55 5.62 7.02
CA THR A 133 -0.82 4.27 6.56
C THR A 133 -0.47 4.12 5.09
N ILE A 134 -0.01 2.92 4.71
CA ILE A 134 0.10 2.50 3.32
C ILE A 134 -0.21 1.02 3.22
N GLY A 135 -1.22 0.66 2.42
CA GLY A 135 -1.64 -0.72 2.21
C GLY A 135 -1.45 -1.17 0.78
N PHE A 136 -0.55 -2.14 0.56
CA PHE A 136 -0.27 -2.74 -0.77
C PHE A 136 0.18 -1.74 -1.85
N GLY A 137 0.76 -0.59 -1.41
CA GLY A 137 1.20 0.50 -2.29
C GLY A 137 2.71 0.63 -2.41
N LEU A 138 3.45 0.36 -1.32
CA LEU A 138 4.89 0.67 -1.25
C LEU A 138 5.73 -0.09 -2.29
N ARG A 139 5.35 -1.32 -2.66
CA ARG A 139 6.06 -2.08 -3.70
C ARG A 139 6.12 -1.38 -5.05
N ASN A 140 5.15 -0.49 -5.33
CA ASN A 140 5.03 0.24 -6.59
C ASN A 140 5.86 1.52 -6.64
N PHE A 141 6.39 2.00 -5.51
CA PHE A 141 7.24 3.19 -5.46
C PHE A 141 8.48 3.01 -6.33
N THR A 142 8.86 4.07 -7.00
CA THR A 142 10.09 4.12 -7.80
C THR A 142 11.31 4.18 -6.89
N ASP A 143 11.28 5.09 -5.91
CA ASP A 143 12.27 5.24 -4.83
C ASP A 143 11.58 5.04 -3.46
N LYS A 144 11.60 3.80 -2.95
CA LYS A 144 10.99 3.45 -1.67
C LYS A 144 11.61 4.21 -0.49
N GLU A 145 12.93 4.43 -0.54
CA GLU A 145 13.64 5.16 0.51
C GLU A 145 13.23 6.63 0.54
N ALA A 146 13.08 7.27 -0.64
CA ALA A 146 12.56 8.63 -0.72
C ALA A 146 11.16 8.72 -0.12
N GLY A 147 10.27 7.76 -0.44
CA GLY A 147 8.94 7.67 0.14
C GLY A 147 8.96 7.51 1.66
N LEU A 148 9.80 6.62 2.19
CA LEU A 148 9.94 6.41 3.63
C LEU A 148 10.49 7.66 4.35
N ARG A 149 11.46 8.36 3.75
CA ARG A 149 11.97 9.65 4.29
C ARG A 149 10.88 10.73 4.30
N GLU A 150 10.04 10.81 3.26
CA GLU A 150 8.91 11.75 3.20
C GLU A 150 7.82 11.39 4.23
N MET A 151 7.50 10.12 4.40
CA MET A 151 6.57 9.65 5.44
C MET A 151 7.08 10.06 6.83
N ARG A 152 8.37 9.80 7.12
CA ARG A 152 9.00 10.22 8.37
C ARG A 152 8.96 11.74 8.56
N ARG A 153 9.28 12.52 7.53
CA ARG A 153 9.25 13.99 7.59
C ARG A 153 7.86 14.53 7.95
N CYS A 154 6.82 13.89 7.41
CA CYS A 154 5.44 14.31 7.61
C CYS A 154 4.84 13.84 8.94
N LEU A 155 5.42 12.83 9.59
CA LEU A 155 4.97 12.35 10.91
C LEU A 155 5.35 13.33 12.02
N LYS A 156 4.44 13.52 12.97
CA LYS A 156 4.69 14.20 14.24
C LYS A 156 5.65 13.37 15.10
N GLN A 157 6.23 14.01 16.09
CA GLN A 157 6.94 13.31 17.17
C GLN A 157 5.97 12.35 17.87
N ASN A 158 6.40 11.15 18.13
CA ASN A 158 5.60 10.01 18.59
C ASN A 158 4.54 9.52 17.58
N GLY A 159 4.52 10.04 16.36
CA GLY A 159 3.67 9.56 15.29
C GLY A 159 4.05 8.15 14.85
N LYS A 160 3.11 7.47 14.21
CA LYS A 160 3.21 6.06 13.82
C LYS A 160 3.08 5.90 12.32
N LEU A 161 3.96 5.08 11.72
CA LEU A 161 3.82 4.61 10.34
C LEU A 161 3.40 3.14 10.35
N LEU A 162 2.34 2.81 9.62
CA LEU A 162 1.87 1.44 9.39
C LEU A 162 1.97 1.08 7.91
N ILE A 163 2.71 0.02 7.62
CA ILE A 163 2.86 -0.50 6.25
C ILE A 163 2.31 -1.93 6.22
N LEU A 164 1.26 -2.14 5.45
CA LEU A 164 0.73 -3.46 5.10
C LEU A 164 1.19 -3.81 3.69
N GLU A 165 2.00 -4.85 3.54
CA GLU A 165 2.51 -5.21 2.22
C GLU A 165 2.72 -6.72 2.08
N PHE A 166 2.62 -7.20 0.84
CA PHE A 166 3.03 -8.56 0.51
C PHE A 166 4.53 -8.74 0.79
N SER A 167 4.88 -9.94 1.20
CA SER A 167 6.24 -10.28 1.58
C SER A 167 6.58 -11.72 1.21
N ARG A 168 7.64 -12.27 1.79
CA ARG A 168 8.08 -13.65 1.49
C ARG A 168 7.60 -14.61 2.56
N PRO A 169 6.93 -15.72 2.18
CA PRO A 169 6.55 -16.75 3.13
C PRO A 169 7.76 -17.27 3.91
N THR A 170 7.62 -17.42 5.22
CA THR A 170 8.67 -17.92 6.12
C THR A 170 8.85 -19.44 6.02
N ASN A 171 7.82 -20.16 5.57
CA ASN A 171 7.88 -21.61 5.36
C ASN A 171 8.18 -21.93 3.90
N HIS A 172 9.28 -22.66 3.65
CA HIS A 172 9.77 -23.00 2.32
C HIS A 172 8.77 -23.81 1.47
N LEU A 173 8.04 -24.76 2.07
CA LEU A 173 7.05 -25.55 1.34
C LEU A 173 5.86 -24.68 0.93
N PHE A 174 5.39 -23.87 1.84
CA PHE A 174 4.30 -22.92 1.58
C PHE A 174 4.70 -21.88 0.53
N SER A 175 5.95 -21.41 0.53
CA SER A 175 6.49 -20.52 -0.51
C SER A 175 6.34 -21.10 -1.91
N LYS A 176 6.72 -22.38 -2.10
CA LYS A 176 6.60 -23.05 -3.41
C LYS A 176 5.14 -23.13 -3.90
N ILE A 177 4.21 -23.44 -2.99
CA ILE A 177 2.78 -23.51 -3.32
C ILE A 177 2.26 -22.13 -3.68
N TYR A 178 2.61 -21.10 -2.89
CA TYR A 178 2.19 -19.73 -3.13
C TYR A 178 2.77 -19.18 -4.45
N ASP A 179 4.03 -19.52 -4.76
CA ASP A 179 4.67 -19.16 -6.03
C ASP A 179 3.96 -19.80 -7.22
N TRP A 180 3.67 -21.10 -7.10
CA TRP A 180 2.94 -21.81 -8.15
C TRP A 180 1.56 -21.18 -8.40
N TYR A 181 0.82 -20.86 -7.32
CA TYR A 181 -0.45 -20.14 -7.41
C TYR A 181 -0.30 -18.78 -8.08
N SER A 182 0.67 -17.97 -7.63
CA SER A 182 0.88 -16.59 -8.09
C SER A 182 1.23 -16.50 -9.57
N PHE A 183 2.02 -17.45 -10.10
CA PHE A 183 2.47 -17.39 -11.47
C PHE A 183 1.67 -18.26 -12.45
N ASN A 184 0.91 -19.24 -11.97
CA ASN A 184 0.16 -20.15 -12.85
C ASN A 184 -1.37 -19.98 -12.76
N ILE A 185 -1.89 -19.53 -11.64
CA ILE A 185 -3.34 -19.37 -11.41
C ILE A 185 -3.77 -17.92 -11.55
N LEU A 186 -3.11 -16.99 -10.84
CA LEU A 186 -3.51 -15.58 -10.82
C LEU A 186 -3.62 -14.94 -12.22
N PRO A 187 -2.67 -15.07 -13.16
CA PRO A 187 -2.82 -14.47 -14.48
C PRO A 187 -4.01 -15.03 -15.26
N LYS A 188 -4.31 -16.33 -15.08
CA LYS A 188 -5.48 -16.97 -15.72
C LYS A 188 -6.79 -16.47 -15.11
N LEU A 189 -6.83 -16.25 -13.80
CA LEU A 189 -7.97 -15.61 -13.15
C LEU A 189 -8.16 -14.17 -13.64
N GLY A 190 -7.07 -13.43 -13.81
CA GLY A 190 -7.10 -12.08 -14.39
C GLY A 190 -7.67 -12.05 -15.79
N ALA A 191 -7.23 -12.95 -16.65
CA ALA A 191 -7.79 -13.10 -18.01
C ALA A 191 -9.28 -13.45 -18.00
N LEU A 192 -9.72 -14.31 -17.07
CA LEU A 192 -11.10 -14.78 -17.00
C LEU A 192 -12.06 -13.74 -16.36
N LEU A 193 -11.62 -13.07 -15.30
CA LEU A 193 -12.48 -12.20 -14.47
C LEU A 193 -12.44 -10.74 -14.90
N ALA A 194 -11.30 -10.27 -15.41
CA ALA A 194 -11.09 -8.87 -15.75
C ALA A 194 -10.60 -8.64 -17.18
N ASN A 195 -10.43 -9.72 -17.98
CA ASN A 195 -9.81 -9.67 -19.31
C ASN A 195 -8.43 -8.97 -19.33
N ASP A 196 -7.67 -9.07 -18.22
CA ASP A 196 -6.40 -8.40 -17.98
C ASP A 196 -5.41 -9.33 -17.29
N SER A 197 -4.74 -10.19 -18.06
CA SER A 197 -3.70 -11.08 -17.54
C SER A 197 -2.42 -10.34 -17.17
N ASP A 198 -2.12 -9.24 -17.85
CA ASP A 198 -0.84 -8.54 -17.75
C ASP A 198 -0.74 -7.79 -16.41
N SER A 199 -1.81 -7.13 -15.98
CA SER A 199 -1.87 -6.48 -14.67
C SER A 199 -1.73 -7.49 -13.52
N TYR A 200 -2.35 -8.66 -13.61
CA TYR A 200 -2.21 -9.72 -12.61
C TYR A 200 -0.81 -10.36 -12.62
N GLN A 201 -0.17 -10.48 -13.79
CA GLN A 201 1.22 -10.90 -13.87
C GLN A 201 2.15 -9.87 -13.23
N TYR A 202 1.97 -8.57 -13.56
CA TYR A 202 2.74 -7.49 -12.93
C TYR A 202 2.65 -7.54 -11.41
N LEU A 203 1.45 -7.80 -10.86
CA LEU A 203 1.26 -7.92 -9.42
C LEU A 203 2.12 -9.04 -8.82
N ALA A 204 2.08 -10.24 -9.40
CA ALA A 204 2.90 -11.36 -8.93
C ALA A 204 4.41 -11.03 -8.98
N GLU A 205 4.85 -10.41 -10.08
CA GLU A 205 6.24 -10.00 -10.27
C GLU A 205 6.65 -8.90 -9.30
N SER A 206 5.81 -7.86 -9.10
CA SER A 206 6.09 -6.74 -8.18
C SER A 206 6.23 -7.20 -6.74
N ILE A 207 5.44 -8.20 -6.31
CA ILE A 207 5.56 -8.84 -5.00
C ILE A 207 6.93 -9.53 -4.86
N ARG A 208 7.40 -10.22 -5.90
CA ARG A 208 8.70 -10.89 -5.88
C ARG A 208 9.88 -9.93 -5.83
N MET A 209 9.74 -8.77 -6.44
CA MET A 209 10.76 -7.71 -6.45
C MET A 209 10.75 -6.86 -5.17
N HIS A 210 9.68 -6.97 -4.34
CA HIS A 210 9.60 -6.24 -3.09
C HIS A 210 10.56 -6.84 -2.04
N PRO A 211 11.18 -6.01 -1.19
CA PRO A 211 11.98 -6.47 -0.05
C PRO A 211 11.19 -7.44 0.85
N ASP A 212 11.87 -8.42 1.44
CA ASP A 212 11.27 -9.22 2.50
C ASP A 212 11.10 -8.42 3.80
N GLN A 213 10.51 -9.03 4.82
CA GLN A 213 10.17 -8.37 6.07
C GLN A 213 11.35 -7.72 6.77
N GLU A 214 12.49 -8.43 6.86
CA GLU A 214 13.69 -7.89 7.52
C GLU A 214 14.38 -6.81 6.67
N ALA A 215 14.44 -7.01 5.36
CA ALA A 215 15.00 -6.02 4.45
C ALA A 215 14.16 -4.72 4.47
N LEU A 216 12.83 -4.82 4.49
CA LEU A 216 11.96 -3.66 4.62
C LEU A 216 12.10 -2.99 5.99
N ARG A 217 12.19 -3.77 7.08
CA ARG A 217 12.46 -3.22 8.42
C ARG A 217 13.78 -2.43 8.45
N SER A 218 14.83 -2.99 7.87
CA SER A 218 16.14 -2.32 7.78
C SER A 218 16.05 -1.02 6.99
N MET A 219 15.38 -1.03 5.83
CA MET A 219 15.15 0.17 5.00
C MET A 219 14.37 1.26 5.75
N ILE A 220 13.37 0.89 6.56
CA ILE A 220 12.60 1.82 7.40
C ILE A 220 13.53 2.47 8.45
N ILE A 221 14.35 1.68 9.15
CA ILE A 221 15.31 2.21 10.14
C ILE A 221 16.34 3.11 9.47
N GLU A 222 16.91 2.72 8.34
CA GLU A 222 17.88 3.50 7.57
C GLU A 222 17.28 4.81 7.04
N SER A 223 15.96 4.87 6.82
CA SER A 223 15.23 6.09 6.50
C SER A 223 15.06 7.03 7.70
N GLY A 224 15.53 6.61 8.88
CA GLY A 224 15.67 7.43 10.09
C GLY A 224 14.57 7.22 11.15
N PHE A 225 13.65 6.26 10.98
CA PHE A 225 12.71 5.89 12.04
C PHE A 225 13.46 5.33 13.25
N SER A 226 13.00 5.67 14.45
CA SER A 226 13.66 5.28 15.69
C SER A 226 13.45 3.82 16.09
N GLU A 227 12.31 3.24 15.69
CA GLU A 227 11.94 1.86 15.97
C GLU A 227 11.06 1.32 14.85
N CYS A 228 11.25 0.06 14.49
CA CYS A 228 10.37 -0.67 13.58
C CYS A 228 10.24 -2.12 14.02
N LYS A 229 8.99 -2.57 14.18
CA LYS A 229 8.61 -3.98 14.38
C LYS A 229 7.77 -4.45 13.20
N PHE A 230 7.72 -5.75 12.96
CA PHE A 230 6.77 -6.31 11.99
C PHE A 230 6.05 -7.55 12.53
N TYR A 231 4.86 -7.78 11.98
CA TYR A 231 4.01 -8.91 12.27
C TYR A 231 3.73 -9.67 10.98
N ASN A 232 4.06 -10.95 10.96
CA ASN A 232 3.78 -11.84 9.84
C ASN A 232 2.34 -12.32 9.88
N LEU A 233 1.64 -12.21 8.77
CA LEU A 233 0.31 -12.76 8.55
C LEU A 233 0.39 -13.86 7.50
N LEU A 234 -0.43 -14.89 7.63
CA LEU A 234 -0.48 -16.04 6.73
C LEU A 234 0.94 -16.59 6.40
N ASN A 235 1.67 -17.03 7.45
CA ASN A 235 3.04 -17.53 7.30
C ASN A 235 4.01 -16.58 6.55
N GLY A 236 3.82 -15.27 6.65
CA GLY A 236 4.69 -14.27 6.05
C GLY A 236 4.37 -13.91 4.60
N VAL A 237 3.27 -14.39 4.02
CA VAL A 237 2.77 -13.91 2.70
C VAL A 237 2.53 -12.42 2.73
N VAL A 238 2.08 -11.92 3.87
CA VAL A 238 1.86 -10.50 4.15
C VAL A 238 2.53 -10.15 5.47
N SER A 239 3.04 -8.95 5.58
CA SER A 239 3.54 -8.39 6.84
C SER A 239 2.98 -7.00 7.11
N ILE A 240 2.78 -6.69 8.39
CA ILE A 240 2.49 -5.34 8.86
C ILE A 240 3.72 -4.82 9.58
N HIS A 241 4.34 -3.76 9.06
CA HIS A 241 5.40 -3.04 9.74
C HIS A 241 4.81 -1.87 10.53
N VAL A 242 5.25 -1.72 11.76
CA VAL A 242 4.88 -0.64 12.68
C VAL A 242 6.15 0.11 13.03
N ALA A 243 6.27 1.36 12.59
CA ALA A 243 7.42 2.18 12.84
C ALA A 243 7.04 3.48 13.59
N TYR A 244 7.95 4.01 14.37
CA TYR A 244 7.75 5.18 15.22
C TYR A 244 8.77 6.27 14.95
N GLU A 245 8.31 7.52 14.97
CA GLU A 245 9.14 8.72 15.04
C GLU A 245 9.22 9.17 16.50
N LYS A 246 10.43 9.13 17.10
CA LYS A 246 10.67 9.54 18.50
C LYS A 246 11.42 10.87 18.58
#